data_30eec2691d86a2c5d8fd9d78eb43e4e3
#
_entry.id   30eec2691d86a2c5d8fd9d78eb43e4e3
#
_cell.length_a   1.000
_cell.length_b   1.000
_cell.length_c   1.000
_cell.angle_alpha   90.00
_cell.angle_beta   90.00
_cell.angle_gamma   90.00
#
_symmetry.space_group_name_H-M   'P 1'
#
loop_
_entity.id
_entity.type
_entity.pdbx_description
1 polymer ?
#
loop_
_entity_poly.entity_id
_entity_poly.type
_entity_poly.pdbx_seq_one_letter_code
_entity_poly.pdbx_strand_id
1 'polypeptide(L)'
;EAKGSGGKFFTMSTSGDVTNGNIKLYDNVIFCLSNQNLWTIYEPYYNTDQSLVLAAWDITDIFDAINDTRAQLVKLENSQIYSIKNLPTQAKLASYVKDMIPMIRLGEMYYIRAEYYNSKEDDTNAKNELAILRSAYNCPPDKLTGDFVDELINEVHREYLGEGQLFYYYKKMNKRPGYAMGSDDLFVLPRPDNENL
;
A
#
# COMPACT_ATOMS: atom_id res chain seq x y z
N GLU A 1 -26.42 2.57 -5.34
CA GLU A 1 -25.76 1.37 -4.76
C GLU A 1 -25.09 0.60 -5.89
N ALA A 2 -23.78 0.72 -6.04
CA ALA A 2 -23.04 -0.04 -7.03
C ALA A 2 -22.82 -1.47 -6.52
N LYS A 3 -23.65 -2.39 -6.95
CA LYS A 3 -23.40 -3.82 -6.77
C LYS A 3 -22.34 -4.23 -7.80
N GLY A 4 -21.17 -4.68 -7.33
CA GLY A 4 -20.19 -5.31 -8.20
C GLY A 4 -20.77 -6.53 -8.93
N SER A 5 -20.15 -6.90 -10.02
CA SER A 5 -20.45 -8.11 -10.78
C SER A 5 -20.45 -9.33 -9.84
N GLY A 6 -21.55 -10.06 -9.80
CA GLY A 6 -21.73 -11.22 -8.92
C GLY A 6 -22.31 -10.90 -7.53
N GLY A 7 -22.85 -9.69 -7.28
CA GLY A 7 -23.55 -9.33 -6.03
C GLY A 7 -22.63 -8.99 -4.86
N LYS A 8 -21.33 -8.89 -5.06
CA LYS A 8 -20.37 -8.37 -4.08
C LYS A 8 -20.28 -6.85 -4.20
N PHE A 9 -20.27 -6.16 -3.07
CA PHE A 9 -20.12 -4.68 -3.04
C PHE A 9 -18.71 -4.23 -3.37
N PHE A 10 -17.71 -5.02 -2.94
CA PHE A 10 -16.29 -4.75 -3.12
C PHE A 10 -15.62 -5.98 -3.68
N THR A 11 -14.68 -5.76 -4.59
CA THR A 11 -13.88 -6.83 -5.21
C THR A 11 -12.43 -6.39 -5.29
N MET A 12 -11.52 -7.35 -5.30
CA MET A 12 -10.11 -7.02 -5.51
C MET A 12 -9.90 -6.63 -6.98
N SER A 13 -9.25 -5.49 -7.19
CA SER A 13 -8.83 -5.06 -8.53
C SER A 13 -7.77 -6.00 -9.08
N THR A 14 -7.82 -6.23 -10.38
CA THR A 14 -6.91 -7.11 -11.11
C THR A 14 -5.82 -6.31 -11.83
N SER A 15 -4.80 -7.02 -12.32
CA SER A 15 -3.78 -6.42 -13.21
C SER A 15 -4.39 -5.81 -14.48
N GLY A 16 -5.48 -6.41 -14.99
CA GLY A 16 -6.24 -5.85 -16.12
C GLY A 16 -6.86 -4.50 -15.80
N ASP A 17 -7.38 -4.33 -14.59
CA ASP A 17 -7.95 -3.04 -14.16
C ASP A 17 -6.87 -1.96 -14.08
N VAL A 18 -5.70 -2.28 -13.53
CA VAL A 18 -4.56 -1.36 -13.50
C VAL A 18 -4.11 -0.97 -14.90
N THR A 19 -3.97 -1.93 -15.80
CA THR A 19 -3.61 -1.70 -17.21
C THR A 19 -4.63 -0.79 -17.89
N ASN A 20 -5.90 -0.89 -17.54
CA ASN A 20 -6.97 -0.02 -18.01
C ASN A 20 -7.02 1.35 -17.32
N GLY A 21 -6.07 1.61 -16.41
CA GLY A 21 -5.89 2.91 -15.75
C GLY A 21 -6.53 3.03 -14.38
N ASN A 22 -6.97 1.92 -13.77
CA ASN A 22 -7.45 1.89 -12.38
C ASN A 22 -6.27 1.91 -11.39
N ILE A 23 -5.48 2.98 -11.43
CA ILE A 23 -4.31 3.16 -10.57
C ILE A 23 -4.66 3.41 -9.09
N LYS A 24 -5.92 3.66 -8.78
CA LYS A 24 -6.43 3.83 -7.41
C LYS A 24 -7.00 2.53 -6.82
N LEU A 25 -7.07 1.45 -7.61
CA LEU A 25 -7.72 0.20 -7.22
C LEU A 25 -9.12 0.44 -6.63
N TYR A 26 -9.94 1.26 -7.31
CA TYR A 26 -11.19 1.78 -6.74
C TYR A 26 -12.19 0.68 -6.36
N ASP A 27 -12.12 -0.49 -6.99
CA ASP A 27 -12.98 -1.64 -6.66
C ASP A 27 -12.70 -2.18 -5.25
N ASN A 28 -11.48 -1.93 -4.74
CA ASN A 28 -11.06 -2.30 -3.37
C ASN A 28 -11.49 -1.26 -2.34
N VAL A 29 -11.93 -0.06 -2.77
CA VAL A 29 -12.12 1.08 -1.87
C VAL A 29 -13.48 1.01 -1.19
N ILE A 30 -13.46 0.86 0.14
CA ILE A 30 -14.65 0.84 0.99
C ILE A 30 -15.07 2.27 1.33
N PHE A 31 -14.09 3.13 1.62
CA PHE A 31 -14.32 4.54 1.92
C PHE A 31 -13.21 5.40 1.32
N CYS A 32 -13.60 6.51 0.71
CA CYS A 32 -12.68 7.49 0.16
C CYS A 32 -13.14 8.93 0.44
N LEU A 33 -12.19 9.83 0.42
CA LEU A 33 -12.42 11.27 0.27
C LEU A 33 -12.27 11.65 -1.20
N SER A 34 -12.80 12.81 -1.57
CA SER A 34 -12.63 13.39 -2.90
C SER A 34 -12.05 14.80 -2.78
N ASN A 35 -11.02 15.08 -3.60
CA ASN A 35 -10.44 16.40 -3.69
C ASN A 35 -10.14 16.72 -5.17
N GLN A 36 -10.90 17.62 -5.75
CA GLN A 36 -10.75 18.03 -7.16
C GLN A 36 -9.40 18.68 -7.45
N ASN A 37 -8.72 19.20 -6.43
CA ASN A 37 -7.41 19.82 -6.54
C ASN A 37 -6.27 18.86 -6.12
N LEU A 38 -6.53 17.56 -6.00
CA LEU A 38 -5.57 16.59 -5.51
C LEU A 38 -4.25 16.63 -6.30
N TRP A 39 -4.33 16.73 -7.62
CA TRP A 39 -3.15 16.80 -8.47
C TRP A 39 -2.29 18.03 -8.18
N THR A 40 -2.88 19.19 -8.00
CA THR A 40 -2.13 20.43 -7.69
C THR A 40 -1.30 20.28 -6.41
N ILE A 41 -1.77 19.46 -5.46
CA ILE A 41 -1.04 19.15 -4.22
C ILE A 41 0.12 18.19 -4.50
N TYR A 42 -0.08 17.20 -5.36
CA TYR A 42 0.92 16.16 -5.62
C TYR A 42 1.94 16.53 -6.72
N GLU A 43 1.58 17.39 -7.66
CA GLU A 43 2.40 17.76 -8.81
C GLU A 43 3.84 18.17 -8.44
N PRO A 44 4.10 18.98 -7.39
CA PRO A 44 5.45 19.35 -7.02
C PRO A 44 6.34 18.16 -6.62
N TYR A 45 5.74 17.05 -6.15
CA TYR A 45 6.46 15.86 -5.72
C TYR A 45 6.69 14.83 -6.83
N TYR A 46 6.13 15.06 -8.01
CA TYR A 46 6.29 14.22 -9.20
C TYR A 46 7.05 14.93 -10.33
N ASN A 47 7.58 16.11 -10.06
CA ASN A 47 8.45 16.80 -10.98
C ASN A 47 9.83 16.14 -10.97
N THR A 48 10.51 16.12 -12.14
CA THR A 48 11.72 15.34 -12.41
C THR A 48 12.87 15.52 -11.41
N ASP A 49 12.91 16.65 -10.73
CA ASP A 49 13.98 16.99 -9.80
C ASP A 49 13.62 16.77 -8.30
N GLN A 50 12.35 16.48 -8.00
CA GLN A 50 11.82 16.40 -6.63
C GLN A 50 10.90 15.20 -6.40
N SER A 51 10.95 14.21 -7.27
CA SER A 51 10.08 13.02 -7.17
C SER A 51 10.29 12.28 -5.85
N LEU A 52 9.19 11.88 -5.23
CA LEU A 52 9.20 10.94 -4.11
C LEU A 52 9.69 9.58 -4.61
N VAL A 53 10.99 9.39 -4.49
CA VAL A 53 11.67 8.16 -4.89
C VAL A 53 11.57 7.15 -3.76
N LEU A 54 11.25 5.91 -4.10
CA LEU A 54 11.24 4.82 -3.15
C LEU A 54 12.66 4.37 -2.83
N ALA A 55 12.92 4.00 -1.58
CA ALA A 55 14.20 3.49 -1.12
C ALA A 55 14.39 2.02 -1.52
N ALA A 56 14.44 1.75 -2.82
CA ALA A 56 14.67 0.43 -3.40
C ALA A 56 15.45 0.58 -4.70
N TRP A 57 16.24 -0.43 -5.04
CA TRP A 57 17.05 -0.45 -6.26
C TRP A 57 16.31 -1.13 -7.41
N ASP A 58 15.44 -2.09 -7.08
CA ASP A 58 14.64 -2.85 -8.02
C ASP A 58 13.22 -3.05 -7.49
N ILE A 59 12.27 -3.28 -8.38
CA ILE A 59 10.87 -3.59 -8.00
C ILE A 59 10.82 -4.88 -7.16
N THR A 60 11.72 -5.81 -7.42
CA THR A 60 11.82 -7.08 -6.68
C THR A 60 12.30 -6.92 -5.23
N ASP A 61 12.86 -5.78 -4.85
CA ASP A 61 13.18 -5.47 -3.46
C ASP A 61 11.91 -5.27 -2.61
N ILE A 62 10.79 -4.95 -3.28
CA ILE A 62 9.51 -4.65 -2.63
C ILE A 62 8.51 -5.79 -2.88
N PHE A 63 8.48 -6.32 -4.11
CA PHE A 63 7.47 -7.28 -4.56
C PHE A 63 8.08 -8.65 -4.83
N ASP A 64 7.46 -9.71 -4.29
CA ASP A 64 7.89 -11.09 -4.50
C ASP A 64 7.67 -11.58 -5.93
N ALA A 65 6.83 -10.90 -6.69
CA ALA A 65 6.54 -11.21 -8.08
C ALA A 65 6.24 -9.96 -8.89
N ILE A 66 6.82 -9.86 -10.08
CA ILE A 66 6.61 -8.74 -11.00
C ILE A 66 5.16 -8.65 -11.52
N ASN A 67 4.43 -9.75 -11.48
CA ASN A 67 3.03 -9.82 -11.87
C ASN A 67 2.05 -9.56 -10.70
N ASP A 68 2.54 -9.23 -9.51
CA ASP A 68 1.69 -8.67 -8.44
C ASP A 68 0.98 -7.42 -8.98
N THR A 69 -0.34 -7.37 -8.83
CA THR A 69 -1.16 -6.25 -9.30
C THR A 69 -0.65 -4.91 -8.75
N ARG A 70 -0.16 -4.90 -7.53
CA ARG A 70 0.38 -3.71 -6.86
C ARG A 70 1.73 -3.27 -7.42
N ALA A 71 2.54 -4.21 -7.93
CA ALA A 71 3.81 -3.89 -8.59
C ALA A 71 3.61 -3.03 -9.85
N GLN A 72 2.46 -3.15 -10.52
CA GLN A 72 2.11 -2.32 -11.68
C GLN A 72 1.82 -0.86 -11.32
N LEU A 73 1.66 -0.54 -10.03
CA LEU A 73 1.47 0.82 -9.52
C LEU A 73 2.80 1.52 -9.22
N VAL A 74 3.90 0.91 -9.64
CA VAL A 74 5.26 1.40 -9.45
C VAL A 74 5.95 1.47 -10.81
N LYS A 75 6.75 2.50 -11.03
CA LYS A 75 7.60 2.65 -12.22
C LYS A 75 9.05 2.75 -11.83
N LEU A 76 9.90 2.13 -12.64
CA LEU A 76 11.33 2.34 -12.67
C LEU A 76 11.66 3.23 -13.89
N GLU A 77 12.15 4.42 -13.66
CA GLU A 77 12.55 5.38 -14.70
C GLU A 77 13.79 6.13 -14.22
N ASN A 78 14.78 6.28 -15.10
CA ASN A 78 16.05 6.94 -14.80
C ASN A 78 16.76 6.38 -13.54
N SER A 79 16.70 5.07 -13.33
CA SER A 79 17.24 4.39 -12.13
C SER A 79 16.57 4.82 -10.83
N GLN A 80 15.37 5.35 -10.90
CA GLN A 80 14.55 5.73 -9.74
C GLN A 80 13.22 4.99 -9.78
N ILE A 81 12.81 4.51 -8.61
CA ILE A 81 11.51 3.84 -8.42
C ILE A 81 10.55 4.82 -7.77
N TYR A 82 9.36 4.96 -8.33
CA TYR A 82 8.31 5.83 -7.78
C TYR A 82 6.90 5.25 -7.97
N SER A 83 6.00 5.61 -7.07
CA SER A 83 4.59 5.20 -7.14
C SER A 83 3.84 6.05 -8.16
N ILE A 84 2.99 5.42 -8.98
CA ILE A 84 2.12 6.11 -9.93
C ILE A 84 0.68 6.27 -9.43
N LYS A 85 0.38 5.83 -8.22
CA LYS A 85 -0.99 5.84 -7.65
C LYS A 85 -1.66 7.21 -7.68
N ASN A 86 -0.90 8.28 -7.67
CA ASN A 86 -1.42 9.66 -7.65
C ASN A 86 -1.13 10.44 -8.94
N LEU A 87 -0.65 9.77 -10.00
CA LEU A 87 -0.40 10.40 -11.30
C LEU A 87 -1.68 10.43 -12.16
N PRO A 88 -2.34 11.57 -12.35
CA PRO A 88 -3.59 11.66 -13.09
C PRO A 88 -3.43 11.31 -14.58
N THR A 89 -2.23 11.49 -15.14
CA THR A 89 -1.90 11.11 -16.51
C THR A 89 -1.95 9.61 -16.75
N GLN A 90 -1.83 8.80 -15.69
CA GLN A 90 -1.94 7.34 -15.75
C GLN A 90 -3.38 6.86 -15.56
N ALA A 91 -4.24 7.68 -14.94
CA ALA A 91 -5.64 7.35 -14.74
C ALA A 91 -6.44 7.56 -16.04
N LYS A 92 -6.80 6.46 -16.70
CA LYS A 92 -7.67 6.47 -17.90
C LYS A 92 -9.16 6.42 -17.57
N LEU A 93 -9.49 6.28 -16.29
CA LEU A 93 -10.86 6.17 -15.79
C LEU A 93 -11.52 7.54 -15.62
N ALA A 94 -12.80 7.50 -15.26
CA ALA A 94 -13.62 8.69 -15.04
C ALA A 94 -12.93 9.70 -14.09
N SER A 95 -13.25 10.98 -14.28
CA SER A 95 -12.59 12.09 -13.56
C SER A 95 -12.62 11.94 -12.04
N TYR A 96 -13.72 11.41 -11.49
CA TYR A 96 -13.86 11.21 -10.05
C TYR A 96 -12.82 10.26 -9.44
N VAL A 97 -12.28 9.31 -10.22
CA VAL A 97 -11.24 8.38 -9.73
C VAL A 97 -9.91 9.11 -9.52
N LYS A 98 -9.61 10.11 -10.35
CA LYS A 98 -8.39 10.93 -10.21
C LYS A 98 -8.38 11.72 -8.90
N ASP A 99 -9.55 12.16 -8.50
CA ASP A 99 -9.75 13.01 -7.32
C ASP A 99 -9.93 12.20 -6.03
N MET A 100 -9.96 10.86 -6.16
CA MET A 100 -10.18 9.94 -5.04
C MET A 100 -8.94 9.82 -4.17
N ILE A 101 -9.15 9.92 -2.87
CA ILE A 101 -8.18 9.59 -1.82
C ILE A 101 -8.71 8.36 -1.08
N PRO A 102 -8.22 7.16 -1.40
CA PRO A 102 -8.62 5.95 -0.69
C PRO A 102 -8.25 6.03 0.80
N MET A 103 -9.22 5.85 1.68
CA MET A 103 -9.02 5.90 3.13
C MET A 103 -9.10 4.51 3.75
N ILE A 104 -10.06 3.70 3.31
CA ILE A 104 -10.25 2.33 3.78
C ILE A 104 -10.38 1.42 2.56
N ARG A 105 -9.58 0.37 2.52
CA ARG A 105 -9.54 -0.62 1.43
C ARG A 105 -9.92 -2.01 1.92
N LEU A 106 -10.37 -2.83 1.00
CA LEU A 106 -10.69 -4.23 1.28
C LEU A 106 -9.50 -5.02 1.82
N GLY A 107 -8.29 -4.74 1.34
CA GLY A 107 -7.04 -5.35 1.83
C GLY A 107 -6.84 -5.15 3.34
N GLU A 108 -7.20 -3.98 3.87
CA GLU A 108 -7.10 -3.68 5.30
C GLU A 108 -7.97 -4.62 6.16
N MET A 109 -9.12 -5.04 5.64
CA MET A 109 -9.98 -5.99 6.35
C MET A 109 -9.29 -7.35 6.53
N TYR A 110 -8.51 -7.78 5.55
CA TYR A 110 -7.69 -9.00 5.65
C TYR A 110 -6.57 -8.82 6.68
N TYR A 111 -5.90 -7.66 6.71
CA TYR A 111 -4.87 -7.38 7.71
C TYR A 111 -5.43 -7.38 9.14
N ILE A 112 -6.59 -6.76 9.36
CA ILE A 112 -7.26 -6.76 10.66
C ILE A 112 -7.62 -8.20 11.10
N ARG A 113 -8.11 -9.03 10.19
CA ARG A 113 -8.41 -10.44 10.48
C ARG A 113 -7.16 -11.24 10.77
N ALA A 114 -6.10 -11.04 10.01
CA ALA A 114 -4.81 -11.67 10.23
C ALA A 114 -4.24 -11.32 11.60
N GLU A 115 -4.26 -10.04 11.97
CA GLU A 115 -3.85 -9.58 13.31
C GLU A 115 -4.70 -10.17 14.42
N TYR A 116 -6.00 -10.29 14.21
CA TYR A 116 -6.90 -10.94 15.19
C TYR A 116 -6.49 -12.39 15.43
N TYR A 117 -6.27 -13.18 14.38
CA TYR A 117 -5.83 -14.56 14.52
C TYR A 117 -4.46 -14.66 15.20
N ASN A 118 -3.51 -13.81 14.84
CA ASN A 118 -2.21 -13.74 15.49
C ASN A 118 -2.34 -13.42 16.99
N SER A 119 -3.25 -12.53 17.38
CA SER A 119 -3.51 -12.22 18.80
C SER A 119 -4.12 -13.41 19.58
N LYS A 120 -4.59 -14.45 18.89
CA LYS A 120 -5.09 -15.71 19.44
C LYS A 120 -4.05 -16.84 19.33
N GLU A 121 -2.81 -16.50 18.97
CA GLU A 121 -1.73 -17.48 18.73
C GLU A 121 -2.05 -18.50 17.62
N ASP A 122 -2.95 -18.13 16.71
CA ASP A 122 -3.34 -18.93 15.54
C ASP A 122 -2.60 -18.45 14.29
N ASP A 123 -1.30 -18.74 14.24
CA ASP A 123 -0.40 -18.37 13.14
C ASP A 123 -0.88 -18.92 11.79
N THR A 124 -1.49 -20.10 11.79
CA THR A 124 -2.00 -20.74 10.58
C THR A 124 -3.12 -19.91 9.94
N ASN A 125 -4.12 -19.53 10.70
CA ASN A 125 -5.20 -18.71 10.17
C ASN A 125 -4.76 -17.28 9.92
N ALA A 126 -3.83 -16.73 10.71
CA ALA A 126 -3.24 -15.42 10.47
C ALA A 126 -2.57 -15.35 9.09
N LYS A 127 -1.70 -16.30 8.77
CA LYS A 127 -1.04 -16.40 7.45
C LYS A 127 -2.02 -16.72 6.33
N ASN A 128 -3.06 -17.50 6.60
CA ASN A 128 -4.11 -17.79 5.61
C ASN A 128 -4.82 -16.51 5.12
N GLU A 129 -5.10 -15.55 6.00
CA GLU A 129 -5.70 -14.27 5.58
C GLU A 129 -4.76 -13.50 4.65
N LEU A 130 -3.46 -13.47 4.94
CA LEU A 130 -2.48 -12.88 4.04
C LEU A 130 -2.36 -13.63 2.72
N ALA A 131 -2.40 -14.97 2.74
CA ALA A 131 -2.34 -15.81 1.55
C ALA A 131 -3.53 -15.58 0.60
N ILE A 132 -4.74 -15.41 1.16
CA ILE A 132 -5.94 -15.07 0.39
C ILE A 132 -5.76 -13.72 -0.32
N LEU A 133 -5.28 -12.71 0.40
CA LEU A 133 -5.04 -11.39 -0.16
C LEU A 133 -3.95 -11.42 -1.24
N ARG A 134 -2.84 -12.11 -0.99
CA ARG A 134 -1.75 -12.30 -1.96
C ARG A 134 -2.25 -12.95 -3.24
N SER A 135 -3.02 -14.04 -3.11
CA SER A 135 -3.62 -14.71 -4.27
C SER A 135 -4.52 -13.79 -5.08
N ALA A 136 -5.31 -12.94 -4.42
CA ALA A 136 -6.17 -11.96 -5.08
C ALA A 136 -5.38 -10.91 -5.86
N TYR A 137 -4.17 -10.56 -5.40
CA TYR A 137 -3.26 -9.65 -6.10
C TYR A 137 -2.29 -10.35 -7.06
N ASN A 138 -2.47 -11.63 -7.32
CA ASN A 138 -1.58 -12.41 -8.17
C ASN A 138 -0.13 -12.49 -7.64
N CYS A 139 0.01 -12.41 -6.31
CA CYS A 139 1.25 -12.55 -5.58
C CYS A 139 1.38 -13.99 -5.03
N PRO A 140 2.56 -14.64 -5.09
CA PRO A 140 2.71 -16.03 -4.62
C PRO A 140 2.40 -16.19 -3.13
N PRO A 141 1.36 -16.95 -2.73
CA PRO A 141 1.02 -17.17 -1.32
C PRO A 141 1.99 -18.11 -0.60
N ASP A 142 2.68 -18.98 -1.34
CA ASP A 142 3.64 -19.96 -0.83
C ASP A 142 4.96 -19.33 -0.32
N LYS A 143 5.17 -18.05 -0.59
CA LYS A 143 6.32 -17.29 -0.07
C LYS A 143 6.12 -16.72 1.34
N LEU A 144 4.99 -16.97 2.00
CA LEU A 144 4.74 -16.59 3.41
C LEU A 144 5.45 -17.57 4.36
N THR A 145 6.77 -17.52 4.42
CA THR A 145 7.60 -18.48 5.17
C THR A 145 8.22 -17.91 6.44
N GLY A 146 8.18 -16.60 6.60
CA GLY A 146 8.76 -15.88 7.72
C GLY A 146 7.88 -15.80 8.97
N ASP A 147 8.34 -15.02 9.93
CA ASP A 147 7.53 -14.60 11.09
C ASP A 147 6.30 -13.82 10.64
N PHE A 148 5.16 -14.05 11.27
CA PHE A 148 3.89 -13.43 10.88
C PHE A 148 3.98 -11.89 10.84
N VAL A 149 4.62 -11.29 11.82
CA VAL A 149 4.69 -9.82 11.91
C VAL A 149 5.52 -9.25 10.77
N ASP A 150 6.61 -9.91 10.40
CA ASP A 150 7.44 -9.50 9.27
C ASP A 150 6.69 -9.66 7.95
N GLU A 151 5.96 -10.76 7.77
CA GLU A 151 5.13 -10.98 6.58
C GLU A 151 4.00 -9.95 6.47
N LEU A 152 3.33 -9.63 7.58
CA LEU A 152 2.31 -8.59 7.62
C LEU A 152 2.89 -7.22 7.25
N ILE A 153 4.04 -6.85 7.80
CA ILE A 153 4.70 -5.58 7.48
C ILE A 153 5.07 -5.52 5.99
N ASN A 154 5.55 -6.61 5.42
CA ASN A 154 5.86 -6.68 3.98
C ASN A 154 4.60 -6.50 3.13
N GLU A 155 3.48 -7.13 3.49
CA GLU A 155 2.21 -6.95 2.78
C GLU A 155 1.68 -5.52 2.89
N VAL A 156 1.74 -4.93 4.08
CA VAL A 156 1.37 -3.53 4.32
C VAL A 156 2.26 -2.59 3.52
N HIS A 157 3.56 -2.87 3.42
CA HIS A 157 4.49 -2.10 2.60
C HIS A 157 4.05 -2.08 1.13
N ARG A 158 3.71 -3.24 0.56
CA ARG A 158 3.22 -3.35 -0.82
C ARG A 158 1.90 -2.61 -1.04
N GLU A 159 0.98 -2.74 -0.09
CA GLU A 159 -0.36 -2.13 -0.19
C GLU A 159 -0.30 -0.60 -0.10
N TYR A 160 0.41 -0.07 0.89
CA TYR A 160 0.44 1.36 1.20
C TYR A 160 1.70 2.08 0.72
N LEU A 161 2.39 1.51 -0.27
CA LEU A 161 3.61 2.07 -0.82
C LEU A 161 3.40 3.52 -1.29
N GLY A 162 4.19 4.45 -0.73
CA GLY A 162 4.09 5.88 -1.03
C GLY A 162 2.91 6.62 -0.35
N GLU A 163 2.22 5.98 0.62
CA GLU A 163 1.05 6.56 1.30
C GLU A 163 1.31 6.94 2.77
N GLY A 164 2.55 6.77 3.27
CA GLY A 164 2.95 7.18 4.62
C GLY A 164 2.44 6.28 5.76
N GLN A 165 1.74 5.17 5.45
CA GLN A 165 1.13 4.31 6.48
C GLN A 165 2.14 3.36 7.14
N LEU A 166 3.21 3.01 6.45
CA LEU A 166 4.15 1.97 6.88
C LEU A 166 4.79 2.27 8.23
N PHE A 167 5.13 3.54 8.50
CA PHE A 167 5.69 3.96 9.78
C PHE A 167 4.79 3.61 10.96
N TYR A 168 3.48 3.84 10.83
CA TYR A 168 2.51 3.54 11.87
C TYR A 168 2.38 2.03 12.12
N TYR A 169 2.49 1.22 11.09
CA TYR A 169 2.50 -0.24 11.25
C TYR A 169 3.76 -0.73 11.97
N TYR A 170 4.94 -0.20 11.65
CA TYR A 170 6.16 -0.49 12.41
C TYR A 170 6.00 -0.12 13.89
N LYS A 171 5.43 1.05 14.18
CA LYS A 171 5.13 1.48 15.55
C LYS A 171 4.15 0.54 16.25
N LYS A 172 3.05 0.21 15.59
CA LYS A 172 2.00 -0.69 16.10
C LYS A 172 2.56 -2.07 16.45
N MET A 173 3.41 -2.61 15.60
CA MET A 173 4.01 -3.94 15.77
C MET A 173 5.26 -3.93 16.64
N ASN A 174 5.67 -2.78 17.16
CA ASN A 174 6.91 -2.59 17.90
C ASN A 174 8.15 -3.18 17.18
N LYS A 175 8.16 -3.06 15.84
CA LYS A 175 9.26 -3.45 14.96
C LYS A 175 9.99 -2.22 14.46
N ARG A 176 11.28 -2.36 14.18
CA ARG A 176 12.07 -1.32 13.54
C ARG A 176 12.27 -1.63 12.06
N PRO A 177 12.23 -0.64 11.17
CA PRO A 177 12.64 -0.83 9.79
C PRO A 177 14.10 -1.30 9.73
N GLY A 178 14.38 -2.39 9.04
CA GLY A 178 15.75 -3.00 9.02
C GLY A 178 16.83 -2.12 8.39
N TYR A 179 16.44 -1.12 7.60
CA TYR A 179 17.31 -0.11 7.00
C TYR A 179 17.33 1.21 7.78
N ALA A 180 16.49 1.38 8.77
CA ALA A 180 16.47 2.57 9.60
C ALA A 180 17.51 2.46 10.70
N MET A 181 18.73 2.73 10.29
CA MET A 181 19.66 3.54 11.04
C MET A 181 19.56 3.41 12.57
N GLY A 182 20.47 2.75 13.15
CA GLY A 182 20.92 2.53 14.50
C GLY A 182 20.50 3.41 15.67
N SER A 183 19.53 4.30 15.56
CA SER A 183 19.08 5.15 16.66
C SER A 183 17.58 5.02 16.90
N ASP A 184 17.22 4.76 18.17
CA ASP A 184 15.83 4.78 18.64
C ASP A 184 15.18 6.16 18.42
N ASP A 185 15.97 7.22 18.39
CA ASP A 185 15.50 8.59 18.26
C ASP A 185 14.75 8.84 16.96
N LEU A 186 15.08 8.12 15.88
CA LEU A 186 14.38 8.23 14.60
C LEU A 186 13.02 7.52 14.59
N PHE A 187 12.78 6.65 15.57
CA PHE A 187 11.51 5.96 15.73
C PHE A 187 10.53 6.71 16.64
N VAL A 188 10.98 7.78 17.26
CA VAL A 188 10.17 8.65 18.12
C VAL A 188 10.05 10.01 17.44
N LEU A 189 8.83 10.45 17.18
CA LEU A 189 8.63 11.80 16.67
C LEU A 189 9.07 12.81 17.74
N PRO A 190 9.93 13.79 17.40
CA PRO A 190 10.37 14.81 18.35
C PRO A 190 9.17 15.64 18.83
N ARG A 191 9.18 16.04 20.09
CA ARG A 191 8.22 17.02 20.56
C ARG A 191 8.48 18.37 19.89
N PRO A 192 7.44 19.11 19.51
CA PRO A 192 7.60 20.48 19.09
C PRO A 192 8.26 21.31 20.19
N ASP A 193 9.21 22.18 19.86
CA ASP A 193 9.99 22.97 20.81
C ASP A 193 9.14 23.91 21.68
N ASN A 194 7.91 24.18 21.26
CA ASN A 194 6.96 25.06 21.96
C ASN A 194 6.00 24.33 22.93
N GLU A 195 6.15 23.02 23.11
CA GLU A 195 5.37 22.24 24.09
C GLU A 195 6.05 22.12 25.47
N ASN A 196 7.11 22.86 25.73
CA ASN A 196 7.72 22.98 27.07
C ASN A 196 6.87 23.95 27.92
N LEU A 197 5.76 23.42 28.44
CA LEU A 197 4.98 24.04 29.53
C LEU A 197 5.37 23.41 30.87
#